data_64ea3d244b9b99ae79f6aa7e9ad66807
#
_entry.id   64ea3d244b9b99ae79f6aa7e9ad66807
#
_cell.length_a   1.000
_cell.length_b   1.000
_cell.length_c   1.000
_cell.angle_alpha   90.00
_cell.angle_beta   90.00
_cell.angle_gamma   90.00
#
_symmetry.space_group_name_H-M   'P 1'
#
loop_
_entity.id
_entity.type
_entity.pdbx_description
1 polymer ?
#
loop_
_entity_poly.entity_id
_entity_poly.type
_entity_poly.pdbx_seq_one_letter_code
_entity_poly.pdbx_strand_id
1 'polypeptide(L)'
;MNKYFKMTLCLALPLAILLGCSKQSSSSSTSSAKSETTQVDSTSQQTTENKSEVKTVTFVNDTHSDLNSTLTYTVDGDNVLKHSGHNVYDPEAIGTTAEKLKTSVEEAYKGYQGLKGVTHSIEIKDGKVVQHTEIDFTVASLDELKKALPDEYSGIGDSVSFSASEKMLKDLGYTEKTN
;
A
#
# COMPACT_ATOMS: atom_id res chain seq x y z
N MET A 1 14.40 -25.48 12.36
CA MET A 1 13.61 -24.44 11.70
C MET A 1 14.54 -23.25 11.47
N ASN A 2 14.93 -23.05 10.20
CA ASN A 2 15.95 -22.05 9.85
C ASN A 2 15.44 -20.64 10.08
N LYS A 3 16.22 -19.83 10.82
CA LYS A 3 15.94 -18.41 11.11
C LYS A 3 15.81 -17.55 9.82
N TYR A 4 16.30 -18.06 8.71
CA TYR A 4 16.26 -17.38 7.40
C TYR A 4 14.90 -17.48 6.68
N PHE A 5 14.07 -18.45 7.04
CA PHE A 5 12.73 -18.63 6.46
C PHE A 5 11.75 -17.52 6.88
N LYS A 6 11.95 -16.90 8.06
CA LYS A 6 11.11 -15.78 8.52
C LYS A 6 11.41 -14.46 7.81
N MET A 7 12.58 -14.34 7.17
CA MET A 7 13.02 -13.07 6.59
C MET A 7 12.61 -12.91 5.12
N THR A 8 12.33 -14.01 4.42
CA THR A 8 11.98 -13.98 3.00
C THR A 8 10.46 -13.86 2.77
N LEU A 9 9.65 -14.22 3.76
CA LEU A 9 8.18 -14.18 3.65
C LEU A 9 7.60 -12.76 3.87
N CYS A 10 8.39 -11.83 4.46
CA CYS A 10 7.97 -10.45 4.68
C CYS A 10 8.01 -9.56 3.42
N LEU A 11 8.42 -10.10 2.27
CA LEU A 11 8.58 -9.33 1.03
C LEU A 11 7.31 -9.18 0.19
N ALA A 12 6.18 -9.74 0.64
CA ALA A 12 5.01 -9.82 -0.23
C ALA A 12 4.08 -8.60 -0.19
N LEU A 13 4.23 -7.68 0.76
CA LEU A 13 3.49 -6.42 0.78
C LEU A 13 4.28 -5.35 1.53
N PRO A 14 5.10 -4.56 0.86
CA PRO A 14 5.66 -3.38 1.49
C PRO A 14 4.62 -2.26 1.49
N LEU A 15 3.73 -2.27 2.45
CA LEU A 15 2.92 -1.13 2.80
C LEU A 15 3.47 -0.55 4.09
N ALA A 16 4.35 0.42 3.92
CA ALA A 16 4.69 1.46 4.88
C ALA A 16 5.58 1.14 6.08
N ILE A 17 6.79 1.63 6.04
CA ILE A 17 7.40 2.26 7.21
C ILE A 17 7.83 3.66 6.79
N LEU A 18 7.00 4.66 7.01
CA LEU A 18 7.38 6.06 6.99
C LEU A 18 7.55 6.52 8.44
N LEU A 19 8.77 6.54 8.92
CA LEU A 19 9.16 7.31 10.10
C LEU A 19 9.01 8.80 9.76
N GLY A 20 7.86 9.37 10.12
CA GLY A 20 7.60 10.79 10.04
C GLY A 20 8.42 11.53 11.10
N CYS A 21 9.50 12.18 10.72
CA CYS A 21 10.12 13.22 11.53
C CYS A 21 9.27 14.49 11.47
N SER A 22 8.39 14.68 12.42
CA SER A 22 7.79 15.98 12.68
C SER A 22 8.79 16.86 13.40
N LYS A 23 9.36 17.83 12.71
CA LYS A 23 10.14 18.90 13.32
C LYS A 23 9.20 20.01 13.75
N GLN A 24 8.88 20.01 15.04
CA GLN A 24 8.22 21.12 15.72
C GLN A 24 9.21 22.28 15.86
N SER A 25 8.91 23.42 15.27
CA SER A 25 9.57 24.67 15.58
C SER A 25 8.54 25.66 16.07
N SER A 26 8.53 25.84 17.38
CA SER A 26 7.90 26.95 18.05
C SER A 26 8.77 28.20 17.95
N SER A 27 8.24 29.35 17.59
CA SER A 27 8.63 30.63 18.19
C SER A 27 7.56 31.65 18.02
N SER A 28 7.21 32.21 19.17
CA SER A 28 6.31 33.32 19.45
C SER A 28 6.89 34.68 19.01
N SER A 29 6.05 35.63 18.65
CA SER A 29 5.85 36.92 19.35
C SER A 29 5.12 37.95 18.47
N THR A 30 3.98 38.35 18.92
CA THR A 30 3.55 39.68 19.37
C THR A 30 3.71 40.87 18.41
N SER A 31 2.64 41.46 18.02
CA SER A 31 2.00 42.71 18.33
C SER A 31 1.60 43.60 17.15
N SER A 32 0.35 44.00 17.26
CA SER A 32 -0.26 45.31 17.12
C SER A 32 -0.43 46.02 15.77
N ALA A 33 -1.72 46.10 15.44
CA ALA A 33 -2.51 47.29 15.09
C ALA A 33 -2.23 48.09 13.81
N LYS A 34 -3.14 48.24 12.91
CA LYS A 34 -4.15 49.29 12.81
C LYS A 34 -4.75 49.36 11.40
N SER A 35 -6.03 49.59 11.39
CA SER A 35 -6.97 49.90 10.32
C SER A 35 -6.45 50.68 9.12
N GLU A 36 -6.96 50.35 7.91
CA GLU A 36 -7.93 51.22 7.22
C GLU A 36 -8.45 50.60 5.91
N THR A 37 -9.68 50.79 5.71
CA THR A 37 -10.63 50.53 4.64
C THR A 37 -10.16 50.99 3.25
N THR A 38 -10.46 50.20 2.18
CA THR A 38 -11.24 50.65 1.02
C THR A 38 -11.36 49.58 -0.08
N GLN A 39 -12.61 49.27 -0.41
CA GLN A 39 -13.25 48.95 -1.70
C GLN A 39 -12.71 47.86 -2.64
N VAL A 40 -13.54 46.82 -2.75
CA VAL A 40 -14.25 46.27 -3.96
C VAL A 40 -13.45 46.25 -5.27
N ASP A 41 -13.03 45.06 -5.65
CA ASP A 41 -13.16 44.65 -7.04
C ASP A 41 -13.54 43.18 -7.12
N SER A 42 -14.67 42.93 -7.78
CA SER A 42 -15.22 41.59 -7.98
C SER A 42 -14.47 40.91 -9.09
N THR A 43 -13.43 40.15 -8.76
CA THR A 43 -12.86 39.19 -9.68
C THR A 43 -13.39 37.84 -9.31
N SER A 44 -14.29 37.34 -10.10
CA SER A 44 -14.76 35.94 -10.09
C SER A 44 -13.53 35.03 -10.19
N GLN A 45 -13.02 34.55 -9.08
CA GLN A 45 -12.14 33.38 -9.09
C GLN A 45 -13.02 32.20 -9.45
N GLN A 46 -12.95 31.84 -10.72
CA GLN A 46 -13.39 30.56 -11.24
C GLN A 46 -12.53 29.50 -10.54
N THR A 47 -13.08 28.93 -9.48
CA THR A 47 -12.54 27.73 -8.85
C THR A 47 -12.63 26.64 -9.90
N THR A 48 -11.57 26.42 -10.64
CA THR A 48 -11.39 25.19 -11.42
C THR A 48 -11.35 24.09 -10.37
N GLU A 49 -12.47 23.43 -10.14
CA GLU A 49 -12.48 22.11 -9.52
C GLU A 49 -11.58 21.24 -10.38
N ASN A 50 -10.37 21.04 -9.91
CA ASN A 50 -9.46 20.07 -10.47
C ASN A 50 -10.06 18.70 -10.08
N LYS A 51 -11.01 18.23 -10.92
CA LYS A 51 -11.56 16.88 -10.81
C LYS A 51 -10.38 15.94 -10.97
N SER A 52 -9.84 15.46 -9.84
CA SER A 52 -8.78 14.48 -9.90
C SER A 52 -9.30 13.27 -10.67
N GLU A 53 -8.52 12.83 -11.61
CA GLU A 53 -8.91 11.71 -12.49
C GLU A 53 -8.48 10.41 -11.79
N VAL A 54 -9.46 9.55 -11.53
CA VAL A 54 -9.18 8.21 -11.03
C VAL A 54 -8.40 7.43 -12.07
N LYS A 55 -7.22 6.97 -11.71
CA LYS A 55 -6.35 6.19 -12.59
C LYS A 55 -5.95 4.86 -11.96
N THR A 56 -5.55 3.92 -12.81
CA THR A 56 -5.01 2.63 -12.39
C THR A 56 -3.54 2.54 -12.77
N VAL A 57 -2.71 2.13 -11.83
CA VAL A 57 -1.26 1.95 -12.01
C VAL A 57 -0.88 0.54 -11.57
N THR A 58 -0.10 -0.14 -12.38
CA THR A 58 0.36 -1.53 -12.12
C THR A 58 1.87 -1.58 -12.01
N PHE A 59 2.35 -2.26 -10.99
CA PHE A 59 3.77 -2.53 -10.75
C PHE A 59 4.02 -4.04 -10.83
N VAL A 60 5.17 -4.42 -11.38
CA VAL A 60 5.59 -5.82 -11.47
C VAL A 60 6.99 -5.98 -10.91
N ASN A 61 7.23 -7.10 -10.23
CA ASN A 61 8.55 -7.57 -9.85
C ASN A 61 8.64 -9.06 -10.21
N ASP A 62 9.40 -9.36 -11.23
CA ASP A 62 9.70 -10.71 -11.76
C ASP A 62 11.21 -11.01 -11.75
N THR A 63 11.98 -10.20 -11.04
CA THR A 63 13.44 -10.30 -10.97
C THR A 63 13.92 -11.43 -10.06
N HIS A 64 13.06 -11.94 -9.20
CA HIS A 64 13.33 -13.02 -8.26
C HIS A 64 12.80 -14.36 -8.78
N SER A 65 13.62 -15.41 -8.69
CA SER A 65 13.22 -16.75 -9.14
C SER A 65 12.17 -17.41 -8.24
N ASP A 66 12.05 -16.95 -7.00
CA ASP A 66 11.18 -17.51 -5.96
C ASP A 66 9.82 -16.81 -5.85
N LEU A 67 9.68 -15.60 -6.42
CA LEU A 67 8.46 -14.80 -6.35
C LEU A 67 8.27 -13.92 -7.59
N ASN A 68 7.15 -14.08 -8.27
CA ASN A 68 6.63 -13.10 -9.22
C ASN A 68 5.47 -12.34 -8.59
N SER A 69 5.55 -11.02 -8.57
CA SER A 69 4.55 -10.17 -7.95
C SER A 69 4.01 -9.11 -8.92
N THR A 70 2.69 -8.99 -8.96
CA THR A 70 2.00 -7.92 -9.68
C THR A 70 1.08 -7.20 -8.70
N LEU A 71 1.27 -5.89 -8.56
CA LEU A 71 0.49 -5.03 -7.68
C LEU A 71 -0.22 -3.96 -8.50
N THR A 72 -1.51 -3.79 -8.30
CA THR A 72 -2.31 -2.81 -9.03
C THR A 72 -3.01 -1.88 -8.04
N TYR A 73 -2.90 -0.57 -8.30
CA TYR A 73 -3.48 0.49 -7.50
C TYR A 73 -4.51 1.27 -8.32
N THR A 74 -5.68 1.50 -7.75
CA THR A 74 -6.64 2.49 -8.25
C THR A 74 -6.53 3.71 -7.35
N VAL A 75 -6.26 4.87 -7.92
CA VAL A 75 -5.91 6.07 -7.17
C VAL A 75 -6.71 7.28 -7.62
N ASP A 76 -7.01 8.17 -6.67
CA ASP A 76 -7.61 9.48 -6.87
C ASP A 76 -6.64 10.53 -6.29
N GLY A 77 -5.90 11.21 -7.17
CA GLY A 77 -4.76 12.02 -6.75
C GLY A 77 -3.67 11.15 -6.09
N ASP A 78 -3.34 11.44 -4.83
CA ASP A 78 -2.40 10.64 -4.03
C ASP A 78 -3.10 9.59 -3.14
N ASN A 79 -4.42 9.55 -3.13
CA ASN A 79 -5.17 8.61 -2.30
C ASN A 79 -5.40 7.29 -3.03
N VAL A 80 -4.97 6.19 -2.43
CA VAL A 80 -5.26 4.84 -2.94
C VAL A 80 -6.68 4.47 -2.54
N LEU A 81 -7.53 4.23 -3.55
CA LEU A 81 -8.90 3.77 -3.36
C LEU A 81 -8.98 2.25 -3.31
N LYS A 82 -8.18 1.57 -4.13
CA LYS A 82 -8.11 0.11 -4.19
C LYS A 82 -6.70 -0.36 -4.43
N HIS A 83 -6.40 -1.52 -3.88
CA HIS A 83 -5.16 -2.24 -4.12
C HIS A 83 -5.47 -3.70 -4.43
N SER A 84 -4.84 -4.26 -5.46
CA SER A 84 -4.82 -5.70 -5.66
C SER A 84 -3.40 -6.22 -5.80
N GLY A 85 -3.15 -7.39 -5.24
CA GLY A 85 -1.89 -8.11 -5.32
C GLY A 85 -2.11 -9.49 -5.92
N HIS A 86 -1.26 -9.87 -6.87
CA HIS A 86 -1.18 -11.21 -7.43
C HIS A 86 0.27 -11.69 -7.31
N ASN A 87 0.50 -12.66 -6.42
CA ASN A 87 1.80 -13.20 -6.12
C ASN A 87 1.85 -14.68 -6.52
N VAL A 88 2.90 -15.05 -7.22
CA VAL A 88 3.18 -16.43 -7.62
C VAL A 88 4.51 -16.84 -7.02
N TYR A 89 4.46 -17.72 -6.04
CA TYR A 89 5.63 -18.23 -5.34
C TYR A 89 6.08 -19.57 -5.95
N ASP A 90 7.39 -19.73 -6.11
CA ASP A 90 8.02 -20.97 -6.53
C ASP A 90 8.53 -21.77 -5.32
N PRO A 91 7.83 -22.85 -4.91
CA PRO A 91 8.24 -23.61 -3.75
C PRO A 91 9.59 -24.31 -3.94
N GLU A 92 9.95 -24.69 -5.18
CA GLU A 92 11.25 -25.33 -5.48
C GLU A 92 12.40 -24.34 -5.30
N ALA A 93 12.24 -23.11 -5.82
CA ALA A 93 13.23 -22.05 -5.65
C ALA A 93 13.40 -21.63 -4.17
N ILE A 94 12.32 -21.72 -3.37
CA ILE A 94 12.35 -21.48 -1.92
C ILE A 94 12.95 -22.68 -1.15
N GLY A 95 13.01 -23.87 -1.74
CA GLY A 95 13.48 -25.10 -1.09
C GLY A 95 12.45 -25.74 -0.17
N THR A 96 11.17 -25.70 -0.54
CA THR A 96 10.05 -26.27 0.22
C THR A 96 9.05 -26.98 -0.69
N THR A 97 7.93 -27.47 -0.15
CA THR A 97 6.83 -28.00 -0.95
C THR A 97 5.71 -26.98 -1.07
N ALA A 98 4.88 -27.10 -2.12
CA ALA A 98 3.77 -26.18 -2.36
C ALA A 98 2.78 -26.18 -1.18
N GLU A 99 2.50 -27.33 -0.57
CA GLU A 99 1.58 -27.45 0.57
C GLU A 99 2.11 -26.73 1.81
N LYS A 100 3.41 -26.91 2.12
CA LYS A 100 4.03 -26.25 3.26
C LYS A 100 4.09 -24.74 3.05
N LEU A 101 4.43 -24.31 1.82
CA LEU A 101 4.47 -22.89 1.47
C LEU A 101 3.09 -22.28 1.56
N LYS A 102 2.06 -22.93 0.98
CA LYS A 102 0.66 -22.50 1.08
C LYS A 102 0.24 -22.31 2.53
N THR A 103 0.46 -23.30 3.40
CA THR A 103 0.15 -23.20 4.82
C THR A 103 0.86 -22.02 5.51
N SER A 104 2.12 -21.77 5.16
CA SER A 104 2.90 -20.67 5.72
C SER A 104 2.36 -19.30 5.28
N VAL A 105 1.95 -19.17 4.01
CA VAL A 105 1.35 -17.94 3.48
C VAL A 105 -0.04 -17.73 4.08
N GLU A 106 -0.87 -18.78 4.18
CA GLU A 106 -2.18 -18.70 4.84
C GLU A 106 -2.07 -18.22 6.29
N GLU A 107 -1.11 -18.74 7.05
CA GLU A 107 -0.90 -18.31 8.44
C GLU A 107 -0.40 -16.86 8.53
N ALA A 108 0.49 -16.44 7.62
CA ALA A 108 1.02 -15.07 7.61
C ALA A 108 -0.08 -14.04 7.33
N TYR A 109 -1.03 -14.38 6.47
CA TYR A 109 -2.09 -13.44 6.02
C TYR A 109 -3.48 -13.77 6.55
N LYS A 110 -3.59 -14.62 7.56
CA LYS A 110 -4.88 -14.96 8.19
C LYS A 110 -5.66 -13.75 8.70
N GLY A 111 -4.95 -12.64 9.01
CA GLY A 111 -5.56 -11.40 9.44
C GLY A 111 -6.49 -10.76 8.40
N TYR A 112 -6.38 -11.11 7.12
CA TYR A 112 -7.31 -10.64 6.10
C TYR A 112 -8.69 -11.30 6.16
N GLN A 113 -8.80 -12.46 6.83
CA GLN A 113 -10.03 -13.23 6.83
C GLN A 113 -11.16 -12.48 7.55
N GLY A 114 -12.28 -12.33 6.88
CA GLY A 114 -13.49 -11.73 7.43
C GLY A 114 -13.49 -10.21 7.51
N LEU A 115 -12.42 -9.53 7.09
CA LEU A 115 -12.40 -8.07 7.02
C LEU A 115 -13.29 -7.57 5.87
N LYS A 116 -14.10 -6.56 6.16
CA LYS A 116 -14.96 -5.93 5.16
C LYS A 116 -14.11 -5.19 4.14
N GLY A 117 -14.45 -5.33 2.85
CA GLY A 117 -13.71 -4.70 1.76
C GLY A 117 -12.38 -5.39 1.42
N VAL A 118 -12.14 -6.59 1.97
CA VAL A 118 -10.96 -7.40 1.70
C VAL A 118 -11.37 -8.74 1.11
N THR A 119 -10.72 -9.11 0.01
CA THR A 119 -10.76 -10.47 -0.56
C THR A 119 -9.34 -11.02 -0.56
N HIS A 120 -9.18 -12.23 -0.04
CA HIS A 120 -7.89 -12.90 0.00
C HIS A 120 -8.07 -14.40 -0.28
N SER A 121 -7.26 -14.92 -1.18
CA SER A 121 -7.25 -16.34 -1.53
C SER A 121 -5.84 -16.84 -1.79
N ILE A 122 -5.61 -18.11 -1.50
CA ILE A 122 -4.34 -18.80 -1.74
C ILE A 122 -4.67 -20.19 -2.30
N GLU A 123 -4.08 -20.51 -3.44
CA GLU A 123 -4.25 -21.80 -4.08
C GLU A 123 -2.92 -22.38 -4.54
N ILE A 124 -2.88 -23.69 -4.80
CA ILE A 124 -1.79 -24.33 -5.52
C ILE A 124 -2.25 -24.52 -6.95
N LYS A 125 -1.48 -23.95 -7.89
CA LYS A 125 -1.73 -24.07 -9.32
C LYS A 125 -0.43 -24.34 -10.05
N ASP A 126 -0.41 -25.40 -10.86
CA ASP A 126 0.75 -25.81 -11.65
C ASP A 126 2.04 -25.96 -10.79
N GLY A 127 1.89 -26.48 -9.55
CA GLY A 127 3.00 -26.67 -8.61
C GLY A 127 3.47 -25.39 -7.92
N LYS A 128 2.94 -24.23 -8.25
CA LYS A 128 3.22 -22.93 -7.63
C LYS A 128 2.15 -22.59 -6.58
N VAL A 129 2.51 -21.74 -5.61
CA VAL A 129 1.52 -21.15 -4.70
C VAL A 129 1.13 -19.79 -5.23
N VAL A 130 -0.15 -19.62 -5.51
CA VAL A 130 -0.72 -18.39 -6.03
C VAL A 130 -1.54 -17.73 -4.94
N GLN A 131 -1.18 -16.49 -4.61
CA GLN A 131 -1.91 -15.64 -3.66
C GLN A 131 -2.56 -14.51 -4.44
N HIS A 132 -3.83 -14.28 -4.15
CA HIS A 132 -4.55 -13.10 -4.63
C HIS A 132 -5.10 -12.32 -3.43
N THR A 133 -4.89 -11.01 -3.44
CA THR A 133 -5.42 -10.09 -2.43
C THR A 133 -6.07 -8.91 -3.15
N GLU A 134 -7.24 -8.50 -2.69
CA GLU A 134 -7.91 -7.29 -3.15
C GLU A 134 -8.43 -6.52 -1.94
N ILE A 135 -8.15 -5.22 -1.86
CA ILE A 135 -8.55 -4.33 -0.78
C ILE A 135 -9.21 -3.11 -1.38
N ASP A 136 -10.46 -2.87 -1.01
CA ASP A 136 -11.19 -1.65 -1.31
C ASP A 136 -11.14 -0.72 -0.09
N PHE A 137 -10.24 0.26 -0.10
CA PHE A 137 -10.06 1.21 1.00
C PHE A 137 -11.23 2.19 1.16
N THR A 138 -12.17 2.22 0.22
CA THR A 138 -13.41 2.97 0.38
C THR A 138 -14.41 2.25 1.30
N VAL A 139 -14.15 0.97 1.56
CA VAL A 139 -15.01 0.06 2.34
C VAL A 139 -14.26 -0.52 3.55
N ALA A 140 -12.98 -0.86 3.37
CA ALA A 140 -12.15 -1.45 4.41
C ALA A 140 -11.77 -0.41 5.48
N SER A 141 -11.77 -0.85 6.74
CA SER A 141 -11.31 -0.02 7.85
C SER A 141 -9.79 -0.15 8.00
N LEU A 142 -9.06 0.97 7.85
CA LEU A 142 -7.62 0.99 8.11
C LEU A 142 -7.27 0.61 9.56
N ASP A 143 -8.12 0.95 10.53
CA ASP A 143 -7.90 0.56 11.93
C ASP A 143 -8.03 -0.94 12.14
N GLU A 144 -8.94 -1.60 11.43
CA GLU A 144 -9.06 -3.06 11.46
C GLU A 144 -7.87 -3.72 10.78
N LEU A 145 -7.43 -3.20 9.63
CA LEU A 145 -6.22 -3.67 8.93
C LEU A 145 -4.97 -3.52 9.82
N LYS A 146 -4.78 -2.37 10.48
CA LYS A 146 -3.67 -2.13 11.43
C LYS A 146 -3.67 -3.12 12.59
N LYS A 147 -4.84 -3.50 13.10
CA LYS A 147 -4.96 -4.48 14.19
C LYS A 147 -4.71 -5.91 13.72
N ALA A 148 -5.21 -6.25 12.53
CA ALA A 148 -5.14 -7.61 11.98
C ALA A 148 -3.75 -7.94 11.41
N LEU A 149 -3.09 -6.97 10.80
CA LEU A 149 -1.80 -7.08 10.11
C LEU A 149 -0.90 -5.88 10.46
N PRO A 150 -0.45 -5.76 11.72
CA PRO A 150 0.31 -4.60 12.18
C PRO A 150 1.64 -4.42 11.45
N ASP A 151 2.29 -5.51 11.04
CA ASP A 151 3.55 -5.46 10.30
C ASP A 151 3.38 -4.80 8.92
N GLU A 152 2.18 -4.88 8.35
CA GLU A 152 1.83 -4.33 7.04
C GLU A 152 1.30 -2.88 7.13
N TYR A 153 0.47 -2.60 8.14
CA TYR A 153 -0.36 -1.38 8.16
C TYR A 153 -0.05 -0.40 9.28
N SER A 154 0.79 -0.72 10.28
CA SER A 154 1.02 0.17 11.44
C SER A 154 1.60 1.53 11.08
N GLY A 155 2.35 1.63 9.99
CA GLY A 155 2.95 2.87 9.51
C GLY A 155 2.02 3.76 8.67
N ILE A 156 0.81 3.30 8.34
CA ILE A 156 -0.12 4.04 7.50
C ILE A 156 -0.90 5.07 8.35
N GLY A 157 -1.04 6.31 7.83
CA GLY A 157 -1.84 7.36 8.44
C GLY A 157 -3.36 7.11 8.29
N ASP A 158 -4.10 8.18 8.02
CA ASP A 158 -5.55 8.12 7.83
C ASP A 158 -5.96 7.65 6.43
N SER A 159 -5.02 7.63 5.49
CA SER A 159 -5.19 7.13 4.13
C SER A 159 -3.91 6.49 3.62
N VAL A 160 -4.02 5.68 2.57
CA VAL A 160 -2.87 5.08 1.88
C VAL A 160 -2.38 6.05 0.81
N SER A 161 -1.16 6.57 0.96
CA SER A 161 -0.53 7.46 -0.01
C SER A 161 0.03 6.66 -1.19
N PHE A 162 -0.38 7.03 -2.41
CA PHE A 162 0.12 6.40 -3.63
C PHE A 162 1.60 6.74 -3.87
N SER A 163 1.99 8.00 -3.71
CA SER A 163 3.39 8.43 -3.95
C SER A 163 4.37 7.75 -2.98
N ALA A 164 3.95 7.54 -1.72
CA ALA A 164 4.74 6.78 -0.75
C ALA A 164 4.86 5.30 -1.14
N SER A 165 3.75 4.69 -1.57
CA SER A 165 3.70 3.30 -2.04
C SER A 165 4.56 3.11 -3.29
N GLU A 166 4.43 3.98 -4.28
CA GLU A 166 5.21 3.96 -5.51
C GLU A 166 6.71 4.04 -5.23
N LYS A 167 7.12 5.02 -4.40
CA LYS A 167 8.53 5.16 -4.02
C LYS A 167 9.08 3.88 -3.41
N MET A 168 8.37 3.33 -2.44
CA MET A 168 8.77 2.11 -1.75
C MET A 168 8.86 0.92 -2.71
N LEU A 169 7.89 0.76 -3.62
CA LEU A 169 7.91 -0.31 -4.61
C LEU A 169 9.13 -0.20 -5.53
N LYS A 170 9.45 1.01 -6.00
CA LYS A 170 10.65 1.26 -6.81
C LYS A 170 11.93 0.94 -6.04
N ASP A 171 12.02 1.31 -4.76
CA ASP A 171 13.14 0.97 -3.89
C ASP A 171 13.30 -0.56 -3.68
N LEU A 172 12.21 -1.33 -3.80
CA LEU A 172 12.17 -2.80 -3.73
C LEU A 172 12.35 -3.49 -5.10
N GLY A 173 12.62 -2.74 -6.16
CA GLY A 173 12.89 -3.28 -7.48
C GLY A 173 11.64 -3.53 -8.33
N TYR A 174 10.48 -3.06 -7.91
CA TYR A 174 9.30 -3.08 -8.78
C TYR A 174 9.42 -2.06 -9.91
N THR A 175 8.90 -2.42 -11.06
CA THR A 175 8.81 -1.54 -12.24
C THR A 175 7.35 -1.29 -12.57
N GLU A 176 7.04 -0.05 -12.93
CA GLU A 176 5.71 0.31 -13.43
C GLU A 176 5.50 -0.30 -14.81
N LYS A 177 4.37 -0.99 -14.99
CA LYS A 177 3.97 -1.52 -16.28
C LYS A 177 3.31 -0.42 -17.09
N THR A 178 3.99 0.07 -18.11
CA THR A 178 3.42 0.96 -19.13
C THR A 178 2.45 0.18 -20.02
N ASN A 179 1.22 0.66 -20.11
CA ASN A 179 0.21 0.14 -21.04
C ASN A 179 0.48 0.61 -22.47
#